data_5a8857fe0b395000123d7f62dac3a927
#
_entry.id   5a8857fe0b395000123d7f62dac3a927
#
_cell.length_a   1.000
_cell.length_b   1.000
_cell.length_c   1.000
_cell.angle_alpha   90.00
_cell.angle_beta   90.00
_cell.angle_gamma   90.00
#
_symmetry.space_group_name_H-M   'P 1'
#
loop_
_entity.id
_entity.type
_entity.pdbx_description
1 polymer ?
#
loop_
_entity_poly.entity_id
_entity_poly.type
_entity_poly.pdbx_seq_one_letter_code
_entity_poly.pdbx_strand_id
1 'polypeptide(L)'
;KKKTARQFIKLMGDNTVFAFHGNMGAGKTTFIKAVCEELGVDDPVNSPTFAIINEYRSATTGELIYHFDCYRLDKIEEAYDLGAEDYFASGALCFIEWPDKIEELLPYDCVNVHIAETENGARSITLDI
;
A
#
# COMPACT_ATOMS: atom_id res chain seq x y z
N LYS A 1 12.80 10.47 -5.16
CA LYS A 1 11.67 9.86 -4.45
C LYS A 1 10.35 10.56 -4.72
N LYS A 2 10.32 11.88 -4.56
CA LYS A 2 9.09 12.65 -4.82
C LYS A 2 8.62 12.52 -6.26
N LYS A 3 9.54 12.56 -7.19
CA LYS A 3 9.23 12.45 -8.61
C LYS A 3 8.59 11.10 -8.92
N THR A 4 9.15 10.02 -8.38
CA THR A 4 8.63 8.67 -8.59
C THR A 4 7.26 8.50 -7.95
N ALA A 5 7.08 9.04 -6.73
CA ALA A 5 5.78 9.02 -6.06
C ALA A 5 4.71 9.76 -6.86
N ARG A 6 5.05 10.92 -7.43
CA ARG A 6 4.13 11.69 -8.27
C ARG A 6 3.75 10.94 -9.54
N GLN A 7 4.71 10.26 -10.16
CA GLN A 7 4.44 9.45 -11.33
C GLN A 7 3.50 8.30 -11.00
N PHE A 8 3.73 7.65 -9.85
CA PHE A 8 2.88 6.58 -9.37
C PHE A 8 1.44 7.07 -9.18
N ILE A 9 1.27 8.23 -8.54
CA ILE A 9 -0.06 8.81 -8.30
C ILE A 9 -0.80 9.05 -9.61
N LYS A 10 -0.09 9.52 -10.63
CA LYS A 10 -0.69 9.71 -11.96
C LYS A 10 -1.17 8.39 -12.57
N LEU A 11 -0.42 7.32 -12.33
CA LEU A 11 -0.76 6.00 -12.86
C LEU A 11 -1.86 5.30 -12.08
N MET A 12 -2.15 5.75 -10.85
CA MET A 12 -3.20 5.15 -10.04
C MET A 12 -4.57 5.25 -10.72
N GLY A 13 -4.83 6.36 -11.41
CA GLY A 13 -6.13 6.59 -12.03
C GLY A 13 -7.25 6.49 -11.01
N ASP A 14 -8.29 5.74 -11.33
CA ASP A 14 -9.43 5.51 -10.45
C ASP A 14 -9.27 4.26 -9.56
N ASN A 15 -8.15 3.59 -9.66
CA ASN A 15 -7.89 2.41 -8.83
C ASN A 15 -7.68 2.84 -7.38
N THR A 16 -8.10 2.00 -6.44
CA THR A 16 -8.02 2.31 -5.02
C THR A 16 -7.25 1.28 -4.21
N VAL A 17 -7.14 0.04 -4.67
CA VAL A 17 -6.46 -1.03 -3.92
C VAL A 17 -5.18 -1.43 -4.63
N PHE A 18 -4.05 -1.32 -3.91
CA PHE A 18 -2.71 -1.55 -4.46
C PHE A 18 -1.97 -2.55 -3.58
N ALA A 19 -1.57 -3.66 -4.18
CA ALA A 19 -0.83 -4.72 -3.50
C ALA A 19 0.65 -4.60 -3.86
N PHE A 20 1.50 -4.35 -2.87
CA PHE A 20 2.92 -4.09 -3.06
C PHE A 20 3.73 -5.36 -2.86
N HIS A 21 4.43 -5.76 -3.90
CA HIS A 21 5.30 -6.94 -3.92
C HIS A 21 6.76 -6.52 -3.97
N GLY A 22 7.59 -7.25 -3.28
CA GLY A 22 9.02 -7.01 -3.26
C GLY A 22 9.64 -7.70 -2.06
N ASN A 23 10.92 -8.01 -2.15
CA ASN A 23 11.64 -8.66 -1.05
C ASN A 23 11.76 -7.72 0.14
N MET A 24 12.01 -8.31 1.31
CA MET A 24 12.30 -7.52 2.50
C MET A 24 13.50 -6.61 2.20
N GLY A 25 13.39 -5.34 2.57
CA GLY A 25 14.44 -4.37 2.26
C GLY A 25 14.33 -3.73 0.88
N ALA A 26 13.35 -4.12 0.05
CA ALA A 26 13.16 -3.49 -1.27
C ALA A 26 12.66 -2.04 -1.17
N GLY A 27 12.22 -1.61 0.01
CA GLY A 27 11.77 -0.24 0.22
C GLY A 27 10.28 -0.02 0.02
N LYS A 28 9.46 -1.05 0.21
CA LYS A 28 8.00 -0.94 0.08
C LYS A 28 7.43 0.13 1.00
N THR A 29 7.76 0.06 2.29
CA THR A 29 7.27 1.04 3.27
C THR A 29 7.77 2.44 2.95
N THR A 30 9.04 2.56 2.56
CA THR A 30 9.63 3.85 2.19
C THR A 30 8.90 4.48 1.02
N PHE A 31 8.55 3.68 0.02
CA PHE A 31 7.82 4.17 -1.14
C PHE A 31 6.39 4.58 -0.79
N ILE A 32 5.70 3.76 -0.01
CA ILE A 32 4.34 4.08 0.46
C ILE A 32 4.36 5.38 1.26
N LYS A 33 5.36 5.58 2.10
CA LYS A 33 5.53 6.82 2.85
C LYS A 33 5.65 8.02 1.91
N ALA A 34 6.47 7.91 0.87
CA ALA A 34 6.64 8.99 -0.11
C ALA A 34 5.34 9.29 -0.84
N VAL A 35 4.57 8.26 -1.22
CA VAL A 35 3.27 8.44 -1.87
C VAL A 35 2.29 9.13 -0.93
N CYS A 36 2.21 8.71 0.32
CA CYS A 36 1.32 9.34 1.30
C CYS A 36 1.67 10.82 1.52
N GLU A 37 2.95 11.14 1.61
CA GLU A 37 3.40 12.53 1.74
C GLU A 37 2.95 13.38 0.55
N GLU A 38 3.08 12.84 -0.67
CA GLU A 38 2.62 13.55 -1.88
C GLU A 38 1.10 13.66 -1.94
N LEU A 39 0.38 12.75 -1.31
CA LEU A 39 -1.08 12.81 -1.21
C LEU A 39 -1.57 13.75 -0.10
N GLY A 40 -0.66 14.36 0.65
CA GLY A 40 -0.99 15.37 1.65
C GLY A 40 -1.11 14.84 3.07
N VAL A 41 -0.57 13.68 3.37
CA VAL A 41 -0.56 13.15 4.75
C VAL A 41 0.55 13.84 5.54
N ASP A 42 0.18 14.51 6.61
CA ASP A 42 1.13 15.21 7.50
C ASP A 42 1.63 14.32 8.63
N ASP A 43 0.86 13.29 9.01
CA ASP A 43 1.22 12.41 10.10
C ASP A 43 2.39 11.50 9.70
N PRO A 44 3.21 11.04 10.67
CA PRO A 44 4.27 10.08 10.36
C PRO A 44 3.68 8.79 9.79
N VAL A 45 4.19 8.36 8.64
CA VAL A 45 3.77 7.12 7.99
C VAL A 45 4.83 6.06 8.26
N ASN A 46 4.44 5.03 8.99
CA ASN A 46 5.31 3.91 9.36
C ASN A 46 4.55 2.61 9.13
N SER A 47 5.27 1.52 9.04
CA SER A 47 4.62 0.20 9.04
C SER A 47 3.87 0.02 10.34
N PRO A 48 2.66 -0.58 10.31
CA PRO A 48 1.93 -0.90 11.53
C PRO A 48 2.79 -1.78 12.44
N THR A 49 2.93 -1.41 13.72
CA THR A 49 3.78 -2.15 14.67
C THR A 49 2.96 -3.16 15.49
N PHE A 50 1.81 -2.75 15.96
CA PHE A 50 0.95 -3.59 16.81
C PHE A 50 -0.36 -3.92 16.13
N ALA A 51 -0.79 -3.09 15.20
CA ALA A 51 -1.97 -3.31 14.38
C ALA A 51 -1.53 -3.72 12.98
N ILE A 52 -2.41 -4.37 12.25
CA ILE A 52 -2.17 -4.76 10.86
C ILE A 52 -2.50 -3.61 9.92
N ILE A 53 -3.38 -2.71 10.34
CA ILE A 53 -3.90 -1.61 9.52
C ILE A 53 -3.64 -0.28 10.22
N ASN A 54 -3.03 0.66 9.51
CA ASN A 54 -2.95 2.05 9.92
C ASN A 54 -3.86 2.90 9.04
N GLU A 55 -4.49 3.89 9.63
CA GLU A 55 -5.36 4.83 8.91
C GLU A 55 -4.69 6.19 8.87
N TYR A 56 -4.65 6.79 7.70
CA TYR A 56 -4.15 8.15 7.51
C TYR A 56 -5.20 8.99 6.79
N ARG A 57 -5.14 10.29 6.97
CA ARG A 57 -6.02 11.22 6.28
C ARG A 57 -5.18 12.30 5.61
N SER A 58 -5.49 12.59 4.35
CA SER A 58 -4.84 13.70 3.65
C SER A 58 -5.30 15.02 4.29
N ALA A 59 -4.34 15.88 4.66
CA ALA A 59 -4.63 17.19 5.19
C ALA A 59 -5.15 18.14 4.11
N THR A 60 -4.90 17.85 2.84
CA THR A 60 -5.30 18.70 1.72
C THR A 60 -6.67 18.33 1.15
N THR A 61 -6.98 17.03 1.07
CA THR A 61 -8.23 16.56 0.45
C THR A 61 -9.23 15.98 1.44
N GLY A 62 -8.77 15.59 2.62
CA GLY A 62 -9.60 14.88 3.60
C GLY A 62 -9.80 13.39 3.29
N GLU A 63 -9.20 12.88 2.22
CA GLU A 63 -9.36 11.48 1.85
C GLU A 63 -8.66 10.56 2.82
N LEU A 64 -9.29 9.39 3.06
CA LEU A 64 -8.72 8.35 3.91
C LEU A 64 -7.79 7.45 3.10
N ILE A 65 -6.71 7.02 3.75
CA ILE A 65 -5.74 6.08 3.19
C ILE A 65 -5.49 5.01 4.23
N TYR A 66 -5.65 3.75 3.84
CA TYR A 66 -5.39 2.62 4.73
C TYR A 66 -4.11 1.92 4.31
N HIS A 67 -3.21 1.70 5.26
CA HIS A 67 -1.94 1.02 5.03
C HIS A 67 -1.96 -0.30 5.79
N PHE A 68 -1.93 -1.39 5.04
CA PHE A 68 -1.95 -2.76 5.58
C PHE A 68 -0.53 -3.32 5.56
N ASP A 69 -0.13 -3.97 6.64
CA ASP A 69 1.08 -4.77 6.66
C ASP A 69 0.71 -6.17 7.12
N CYS A 70 0.71 -7.10 6.18
CA CYS A 70 0.25 -8.47 6.42
C CYS A 70 1.39 -9.42 6.80
N TYR A 71 2.60 -8.91 7.00
CA TYR A 71 3.76 -9.75 7.28
C TYR A 71 3.56 -10.67 8.48
N ARG A 72 2.92 -10.16 9.53
CA ARG A 72 2.71 -10.89 10.79
C ARG A 72 1.47 -11.78 10.83
N LEU A 73 0.68 -11.78 9.77
CA LEU A 73 -0.49 -12.65 9.73
C LEU A 73 -0.07 -14.09 9.67
N ASP A 74 -0.61 -14.91 10.56
CA ASP A 74 -0.42 -16.35 10.54
C ASP A 74 -1.46 -17.04 9.68
N LYS A 75 -2.70 -16.53 9.73
CA LYS A 75 -3.84 -17.12 9.02
C LYS A 75 -4.66 -16.04 8.35
N ILE A 76 -5.23 -16.37 7.19
CA ILE A 76 -6.10 -15.45 6.45
C ILE A 76 -7.35 -15.08 7.26
N GLU A 77 -7.80 -15.96 8.17
CA GLU A 77 -8.95 -15.69 9.03
C GLU A 77 -8.75 -14.43 9.89
N GLU A 78 -7.53 -14.11 10.26
CA GLU A 78 -7.23 -12.89 10.99
C GLU A 78 -7.60 -11.64 10.19
N ALA A 79 -7.37 -11.67 8.87
CA ALA A 79 -7.76 -10.56 8.00
C ALA A 79 -9.27 -10.48 7.84
N TYR A 80 -9.95 -11.62 7.74
CA TYR A 80 -11.42 -11.65 7.72
C TYR A 80 -11.98 -11.02 8.98
N ASP A 81 -11.42 -11.38 10.14
CA ASP A 81 -11.90 -10.88 11.44
C ASP A 81 -11.71 -9.36 11.57
N LEU A 82 -10.70 -8.81 10.93
CA LEU A 82 -10.47 -7.37 10.89
C LEU A 82 -11.42 -6.63 9.94
N GLY A 83 -12.16 -7.36 9.10
CA GLY A 83 -13.02 -6.76 8.11
C GLY A 83 -12.28 -6.20 6.90
N ALA A 84 -11.17 -6.83 6.50
CA ALA A 84 -10.33 -6.34 5.40
C ALA A 84 -11.15 -6.09 4.12
N GLU A 85 -12.10 -6.95 3.80
CA GLU A 85 -12.91 -6.79 2.61
C GLU A 85 -13.74 -5.50 2.61
N ASP A 86 -14.20 -5.08 3.78
CA ASP A 86 -14.96 -3.83 3.90
C ASP A 86 -14.08 -2.61 3.61
N TYR A 87 -12.82 -2.65 4.03
CA TYR A 87 -11.87 -1.59 3.70
C TYR A 87 -11.65 -1.51 2.21
N PHE A 88 -11.47 -2.66 1.55
CA PHE A 88 -11.23 -2.69 0.10
C PHE A 88 -12.46 -2.21 -0.69
N ALA A 89 -13.65 -2.43 -0.17
CA ALA A 89 -14.90 -2.01 -0.79
C ALA A 89 -15.27 -0.56 -0.50
N SER A 90 -14.56 0.09 0.42
CA SER A 90 -14.93 1.43 0.91
C SER A 90 -14.71 2.56 -0.11
N GLY A 91 -13.90 2.33 -1.12
CA GLY A 91 -13.50 3.38 -2.07
C GLY A 91 -12.31 4.20 -1.61
N ALA A 92 -11.83 4.02 -0.38
CA ALA A 92 -10.63 4.68 0.11
C ALA A 92 -9.38 3.98 -0.46
N LEU A 93 -8.28 4.73 -0.54
CA LEU A 93 -7.00 4.14 -0.96
C LEU A 93 -6.54 3.11 0.04
N CYS A 94 -6.13 1.95 -0.45
CA CYS A 94 -5.60 0.86 0.37
C CYS A 94 -4.26 0.43 -0.21
N PHE A 95 -3.21 0.59 0.58
CA PHE A 95 -1.85 0.14 0.23
C PHE A 95 -1.51 -1.06 1.09
N ILE A 96 -1.21 -2.18 0.46
CA ILE A 96 -1.05 -3.47 1.14
C ILE A 96 0.37 -3.99 0.95
N GLU A 97 1.09 -4.22 2.06
CA GLU A 97 2.39 -4.89 2.04
C GLU A 97 2.20 -6.36 2.39
N TRP A 98 2.99 -7.21 1.78
CA TRP A 98 2.92 -8.67 1.93
C TRP A 98 1.53 -9.22 1.58
N PRO A 99 1.02 -8.87 0.38
CA PRO A 99 -0.37 -9.21 -0.01
C PRO A 99 -0.60 -10.71 -0.21
N ASP A 100 0.44 -11.49 -0.43
CA ASP A 100 0.33 -12.93 -0.64
C ASP A 100 -0.28 -13.64 0.57
N LYS A 101 -0.19 -13.07 1.77
CA LYS A 101 -0.84 -13.61 2.96
C LYS A 101 -2.36 -13.54 2.88
N ILE A 102 -2.91 -12.63 2.09
CA ILE A 102 -4.35 -12.40 1.98
C ILE A 102 -4.83 -12.39 0.54
N GLU A 103 -4.13 -13.06 -0.35
CA GLU A 103 -4.41 -13.02 -1.79
C GLU A 103 -5.88 -13.32 -2.12
N GLU A 104 -6.49 -14.27 -1.43
CA GLU A 104 -7.89 -14.63 -1.65
C GLU A 104 -8.88 -13.52 -1.33
N LEU A 105 -8.48 -12.55 -0.49
CA LEU A 105 -9.35 -11.44 -0.09
C LEU A 105 -9.22 -10.23 -0.98
N LEU A 106 -8.20 -10.18 -1.83
CA LEU A 106 -7.95 -9.01 -2.67
C LEU A 106 -9.05 -8.88 -3.73
N PRO A 107 -9.53 -7.65 -3.97
CA PRO A 107 -10.56 -7.45 -4.99
C PRO A 107 -10.03 -7.75 -6.39
N TYR A 108 -10.94 -8.05 -7.28
CA TYR A 108 -10.65 -8.39 -8.66
C TYR A 108 -9.81 -7.31 -9.37
N ASP A 109 -10.09 -6.04 -9.08
CA ASP A 109 -9.42 -4.90 -9.71
C ASP A 109 -8.22 -4.38 -8.92
N CYS A 110 -7.69 -5.17 -7.99
CA CYS A 110 -6.49 -4.81 -7.25
C CYS A 110 -5.31 -4.67 -8.20
N VAL A 111 -4.58 -3.57 -8.07
CA VAL A 111 -3.38 -3.31 -8.88
C VAL A 111 -2.18 -3.88 -8.16
N ASN A 112 -1.41 -4.72 -8.85
CA ASN A 112 -0.16 -5.24 -8.30
C ASN A 112 0.98 -4.29 -8.63
N VAL A 113 1.74 -3.91 -7.61
CA VAL A 113 2.89 -3.02 -7.72
C VAL A 113 4.13 -3.81 -7.32
N HIS A 114 5.11 -3.86 -8.21
CA HIS A 114 6.34 -4.59 -7.96
C HIS A 114 7.49 -3.62 -7.74
N ILE A 115 8.18 -3.76 -6.61
CA ILE A 115 9.34 -2.96 -6.26
C ILE A 115 10.55 -3.88 -6.20
N ALA A 116 11.57 -3.55 -6.99
CA ALA A 116 12.81 -4.31 -7.01
C ALA A 116 14.01 -3.36 -6.98
N GLU A 117 15.09 -3.82 -6.36
CA GLU A 117 16.34 -3.08 -6.36
C GLU A 117 17.11 -3.46 -7.62
N THR A 118 17.63 -2.46 -8.33
CA THR A 118 18.44 -2.68 -9.53
C THR A 118 19.91 -2.82 -9.14
N GLU A 119 20.75 -3.22 -10.12
CA GLU A 119 22.19 -3.39 -9.90
C GLU A 119 22.89 -2.13 -9.39
N ASN A 120 22.36 -0.97 -9.72
CA ASN A 120 22.95 0.31 -9.34
C ASN A 120 22.44 0.82 -7.99
N GLY A 121 21.70 0.01 -7.25
CA GLY A 121 21.10 0.43 -5.99
C GLY A 121 19.86 1.28 -6.16
N ALA A 122 19.44 1.57 -7.38
CA ALA A 122 18.19 2.24 -7.67
C ALA A 122 17.03 1.26 -7.53
N ARG A 123 15.81 1.79 -7.44
CA ARG A 123 14.62 0.95 -7.35
C ARG A 123 13.80 1.06 -8.63
N SER A 124 13.28 -0.07 -9.05
CA SER A 124 12.38 -0.14 -10.17
C SER A 124 10.97 -0.42 -9.63
N ILE A 125 9.99 0.33 -10.12
CA ILE A 125 8.60 0.22 -9.69
C ILE A 125 7.74 -0.04 -10.92
N THR A 126 7.05 -1.17 -10.91
CA THR A 126 6.24 -1.61 -12.04
C THR A 126 4.81 -1.85 -11.57
N LEU A 127 3.83 -1.32 -12.29
CA LEU A 127 2.42 -1.53 -12.02
C LEU A 127 1.83 -2.45 -13.09
N ASP A 128 1.12 -3.47 -12.65
CA ASP A 128 0.33 -4.33 -13.52
C ASP A 128 -1.10 -3.74 -13.55
N ILE A 129 -1.38 -3.02 -14.61
CA ILE A 129 -2.67 -2.36 -14.78
C ILE A 129 -3.46 -3.04 -15.88
#